data_c6e2b78a0e1f78fb1adf6c448e13e27d
#
_entry.id   c6e2b78a0e1f78fb1adf6c448e13e27d
#
_cell.length_a   1.000
_cell.length_b   1.000
_cell.length_c   1.000
_cell.angle_alpha   90.00
_cell.angle_beta   90.00
_cell.angle_gamma   90.00
#
_symmetry.space_group_name_H-M   'P 1'
#
loop_
_entity.id
_entity.type
_entity.pdbx_description
1 polymer ?
#
loop_
_entity_poly.entity_id
_entity_poly.type
_entity_poly.pdbx_seq_one_letter_code
_entity_poly.pdbx_strand_id
1 'polypeptide(L)'
;LIRITDNGSCIRKDQVPLAFLRHSTSKITSAADLAGVTSLGFRGEALSSIAAVAHVELITKPADQMLGTSYVIEGGREVSMEEIGAPDGSTFFVRQLFYNTPARRKFLKSNHTEGTYVFELMQHMALSHPEIAFRFINQGQEKLATSGSGNLRDVIYQVFGRQIAANVLDVALDSDDFSIRGFIGTSALARGNRSFEHFFIGGRYVKSALLSRSLEDGYHGFLMQHQYPFCALHLNFAPGGIDVNVHPTK
;
A
#
# COMPACT_ATOMS: atom_id res chain seq x y z
N LEU A 1 -4.73 -18.08 -4.27
CA LEU A 1 -5.31 -17.02 -5.09
C LEU A 1 -5.16 -15.69 -4.36
N ILE A 2 -4.59 -14.69 -5.05
CA ILE A 2 -4.64 -13.28 -4.69
C ILE A 2 -5.45 -12.59 -5.78
N ARG A 3 -6.47 -11.82 -5.40
CA ARG A 3 -7.27 -11.01 -6.31
C ARG A 3 -7.20 -9.57 -5.88
N ILE A 4 -6.90 -8.67 -6.82
CA ILE A 4 -6.89 -7.23 -6.61
C ILE A 4 -7.80 -6.61 -7.66
N THR A 5 -8.78 -5.82 -7.22
CA THR A 5 -9.70 -5.10 -8.10
C THR A 5 -9.64 -3.62 -7.77
N ASP A 6 -9.53 -2.77 -8.78
CA ASP A 6 -9.54 -1.32 -8.68
C ASP A 6 -10.47 -0.68 -9.73
N ASN A 7 -10.85 0.56 -9.48
CA ASN A 7 -11.62 1.41 -10.40
C ASN A 7 -10.75 2.55 -10.97
N GLY A 8 -9.45 2.31 -11.13
CA GLY A 8 -8.50 3.30 -11.65
C GLY A 8 -8.59 3.51 -13.17
N SER A 9 -7.53 4.11 -13.74
CA SER A 9 -7.46 4.49 -15.16
C SER A 9 -7.37 3.33 -16.14
N CYS A 10 -7.19 2.10 -15.65
CA CYS A 10 -7.07 0.87 -16.45
C CYS A 10 -5.84 0.82 -17.36
N ILE A 11 -5.71 -0.25 -18.13
CA ILE A 11 -4.66 -0.46 -19.13
C ILE A 11 -5.34 -0.71 -20.48
N ARG A 12 -4.98 0.08 -21.50
CA ARG A 12 -5.52 -0.11 -22.85
C ARG A 12 -4.99 -1.41 -23.47
N LYS A 13 -5.78 -2.04 -24.35
CA LYS A 13 -5.48 -3.34 -24.96
C LYS A 13 -4.07 -3.41 -25.54
N ASP A 14 -3.66 -2.38 -26.29
CA ASP A 14 -2.34 -2.30 -26.93
C ASP A 14 -1.19 -2.15 -25.91
N GLN A 15 -1.47 -1.68 -24.71
CA GLN A 15 -0.51 -1.49 -23.62
C GLN A 15 -0.44 -2.67 -22.64
N VAL A 16 -1.42 -3.59 -22.68
CA VAL A 16 -1.48 -4.71 -21.74
C VAL A 16 -0.21 -5.59 -21.82
N PRO A 17 0.26 -6.06 -22.98
CA PRO A 17 1.49 -6.86 -23.04
C PRO A 17 2.71 -6.07 -22.55
N LEU A 18 2.77 -4.77 -22.85
CA LEU A 18 3.88 -3.89 -22.43
C LEU A 18 3.97 -3.76 -20.91
N ALA A 19 2.83 -3.76 -20.21
CA ALA A 19 2.79 -3.66 -18.74
C ALA A 19 3.47 -4.86 -18.04
N PHE A 20 3.62 -5.99 -18.72
CA PHE A 20 4.29 -7.19 -18.22
C PHE A 20 5.76 -7.30 -18.65
N LEU A 21 6.28 -6.34 -19.43
CA LEU A 21 7.70 -6.28 -19.76
C LEU A 21 8.50 -5.70 -18.60
N ARG A 22 9.75 -6.12 -18.47
CA ARG A 22 10.68 -5.54 -17.49
C ARG A 22 11.02 -4.10 -17.87
N HIS A 23 11.10 -3.24 -16.85
CA HIS A 23 11.43 -1.81 -16.99
C HIS A 23 10.41 -1.00 -17.80
N SER A 24 9.24 -1.58 -18.07
CA SER A 24 8.14 -0.86 -18.71
C SER A 24 7.35 -0.09 -17.65
N THR A 25 7.36 1.24 -17.75
CA THR A 25 6.61 2.12 -16.84
C THR A 25 6.08 3.32 -17.60
N SER A 26 4.84 3.70 -17.29
CA SER A 26 4.21 4.93 -17.77
C SER A 26 4.48 6.14 -16.86
N LYS A 27 5.21 5.94 -15.75
CA LYS A 27 5.32 6.91 -14.66
C LYS A 27 6.63 7.70 -14.64
N ILE A 28 7.65 7.24 -15.37
CA ILE A 28 8.97 7.86 -15.46
C ILE A 28 9.42 7.80 -16.91
N THR A 29 9.80 8.94 -17.47
CA THR A 29 10.34 9.07 -18.81
C THR A 29 11.78 9.58 -18.82
N SER A 30 12.22 10.23 -17.72
CA SER A 30 13.55 10.79 -17.57
C SER A 30 14.11 10.57 -16.15
N ALA A 31 15.44 10.70 -16.01
CA ALA A 31 16.09 10.64 -14.70
C ALA A 31 15.64 11.78 -13.76
N ALA A 32 15.22 12.93 -14.32
CA ALA A 32 14.71 14.06 -13.55
C ALA A 32 13.37 13.74 -12.87
N ASP A 33 12.57 12.87 -13.46
CA ASP A 33 11.26 12.46 -12.91
C ASP A 33 11.42 11.67 -11.60
N LEU A 34 12.60 11.06 -11.36
CA LEU A 34 12.86 10.29 -10.14
C LEU A 34 12.75 11.13 -8.86
N ALA A 35 13.13 12.40 -8.92
CA ALA A 35 13.05 13.30 -7.77
C ALA A 35 11.63 13.74 -7.41
N GLY A 36 10.68 13.63 -8.38
CA GLY A 36 9.29 14.06 -8.24
C GLY A 36 8.27 12.93 -8.17
N VAL A 37 8.69 11.65 -8.07
CA VAL A 37 7.77 10.51 -8.08
C VAL A 37 6.89 10.49 -6.85
N THR A 38 5.62 10.82 -7.03
CA THR A 38 4.58 10.71 -6.00
C THR A 38 3.90 9.34 -5.96
N SER A 39 4.04 8.53 -7.03
CA SER A 39 3.42 7.21 -7.10
C SER A 39 4.17 6.17 -6.26
N LEU A 40 3.44 5.24 -5.63
CA LEU A 40 4.01 4.16 -4.81
C LEU A 40 4.90 3.19 -5.59
N GLY A 41 4.66 3.00 -6.90
CA GLY A 41 5.45 2.16 -7.78
C GLY A 41 5.85 2.90 -9.06
N PHE A 42 7.11 2.79 -9.48
CA PHE A 42 7.65 3.48 -10.67
C PHE A 42 8.67 2.66 -11.46
N ARG A 43 9.15 1.54 -10.92
CA ARG A 43 10.28 0.76 -11.51
C ARG A 43 9.87 -0.11 -12.71
N GLY A 44 8.57 -0.30 -12.98
CA GLY A 44 8.09 -1.15 -14.07
C GLY A 44 8.49 -2.62 -13.96
N GLU A 45 8.66 -3.14 -12.74
CA GLU A 45 9.14 -4.52 -12.52
C GLU A 45 8.15 -5.41 -11.76
N ALA A 46 7.12 -4.83 -11.12
CA ALA A 46 6.23 -5.59 -10.26
C ALA A 46 5.45 -6.66 -11.04
N LEU A 47 4.75 -6.26 -12.11
CA LEU A 47 3.92 -7.18 -12.90
C LEU A 47 4.77 -8.23 -13.61
N SER A 48 5.90 -7.86 -14.20
CA SER A 48 6.82 -8.81 -14.86
C SER A 48 7.39 -9.82 -13.86
N SER A 49 7.73 -9.40 -12.65
CA SER A 49 8.25 -10.28 -11.59
C SER A 49 7.19 -11.25 -11.07
N ILE A 50 5.94 -10.80 -10.90
CA ILE A 50 4.82 -11.65 -10.48
C ILE A 50 4.49 -12.66 -11.59
N ALA A 51 4.35 -12.20 -12.83
CA ALA A 51 4.03 -13.05 -13.98
C ALA A 51 5.08 -14.15 -14.23
N ALA A 52 6.36 -13.86 -13.95
CA ALA A 52 7.43 -14.85 -14.10
C ALA A 52 7.31 -16.05 -13.16
N VAL A 53 6.58 -15.91 -12.03
CA VAL A 53 6.52 -16.95 -10.98
C VAL A 53 5.10 -17.38 -10.63
N ALA A 54 4.10 -16.95 -11.39
CA ALA A 54 2.69 -17.21 -11.12
C ALA A 54 1.90 -17.38 -12.42
N HIS A 55 0.65 -17.84 -12.29
CA HIS A 55 -0.36 -17.73 -13.33
C HIS A 55 -1.14 -16.45 -13.07
N VAL A 56 -1.06 -15.49 -13.99
CA VAL A 56 -1.70 -14.18 -13.86
C VAL A 56 -2.77 -14.00 -14.93
N GLU A 57 -3.95 -13.58 -14.51
CA GLU A 57 -5.01 -13.12 -15.40
C GLU A 57 -5.29 -11.66 -15.05
N LEU A 58 -5.27 -10.80 -16.06
CA LEU A 58 -5.68 -9.41 -15.99
C LEU A 58 -6.96 -9.22 -16.77
N ILE A 59 -7.99 -8.72 -16.13
CA ILE A 59 -9.19 -8.21 -16.76
C ILE A 59 -9.19 -6.67 -16.58
N THR A 60 -9.21 -5.92 -17.66
CA THR A 60 -9.15 -4.46 -17.61
C THR A 60 -10.06 -3.83 -18.67
N LYS A 61 -10.80 -2.78 -18.29
CA LYS A 61 -11.67 -2.05 -19.19
C LYS A 61 -11.63 -0.55 -18.89
N PRO A 62 -10.99 0.27 -19.75
CA PRO A 62 -11.12 1.73 -19.70
C PRO A 62 -12.57 2.18 -19.88
N ALA A 63 -12.98 3.26 -19.20
CA ALA A 63 -14.35 3.76 -19.23
C ALA A 63 -14.78 4.27 -20.64
N ASP A 64 -13.81 4.64 -21.48
CA ASP A 64 -14.04 5.10 -22.86
C ASP A 64 -14.16 3.94 -23.87
N GLN A 65 -14.07 2.68 -23.44
CA GLN A 65 -14.16 1.49 -24.29
C GLN A 65 -15.42 0.67 -23.97
N MET A 66 -16.05 0.11 -25.02
CA MET A 66 -17.22 -0.76 -24.86
C MET A 66 -16.85 -2.15 -24.34
N LEU A 67 -15.71 -2.69 -24.78
CA LEU A 67 -15.22 -4.01 -24.39
C LEU A 67 -13.94 -3.85 -23.56
N GLY A 68 -13.77 -4.75 -22.62
CA GLY A 68 -12.54 -4.94 -21.86
C GLY A 68 -11.63 -5.96 -22.52
N THR A 69 -10.46 -6.13 -21.94
CA THR A 69 -9.46 -7.11 -22.34
C THR A 69 -9.23 -8.09 -21.20
N SER A 70 -9.29 -9.38 -21.50
CA SER A 70 -8.76 -10.46 -20.67
C SER A 70 -7.40 -10.85 -21.22
N TYR A 71 -6.39 -10.84 -20.35
CA TYR A 71 -5.02 -11.22 -20.69
C TYR A 71 -4.50 -12.26 -19.71
N VAL A 72 -4.05 -13.39 -20.22
CA VAL A 72 -3.52 -14.51 -19.42
C VAL A 72 -2.04 -14.68 -19.72
N ILE A 73 -1.23 -14.70 -18.69
CA ILE A 73 0.22 -14.90 -18.76
C ILE A 73 0.66 -15.91 -17.69
N GLU A 74 1.47 -16.88 -18.04
CA GLU A 74 1.94 -17.95 -17.17
C GLU A 74 3.47 -18.10 -17.25
N GLY A 75 4.15 -17.96 -16.12
CA GLY A 75 5.61 -18.07 -16.09
C GLY A 75 6.32 -17.07 -17.00
N GLY A 76 5.71 -15.91 -17.24
CA GLY A 76 6.23 -14.86 -18.12
C GLY A 76 5.94 -15.08 -19.60
N ARG A 77 5.10 -16.07 -19.97
CA ARG A 77 4.69 -16.33 -21.36
C ARG A 77 3.22 -16.02 -21.53
N GLU A 78 2.88 -15.23 -22.55
CA GLU A 78 1.50 -14.97 -22.92
C GLU A 78 0.81 -16.28 -23.33
N VAL A 79 -0.40 -16.50 -22.81
CA VAL A 79 -1.25 -17.65 -23.12
C VAL A 79 -2.40 -17.22 -24.00
N SER A 80 -3.10 -16.16 -23.63
CA SER A 80 -4.22 -15.63 -24.43
C SER A 80 -4.44 -14.14 -24.16
N MET A 81 -5.02 -13.46 -25.16
CA MET A 81 -5.51 -12.10 -25.08
C MET A 81 -6.82 -11.99 -25.85
N GLU A 82 -7.91 -11.73 -25.14
CA GLU A 82 -9.27 -11.76 -25.68
C GLU A 82 -10.05 -10.50 -25.30
N GLU A 83 -11.00 -10.10 -26.13
CA GLU A 83 -11.97 -9.08 -25.78
C GLU A 83 -13.14 -9.68 -25.01
N ILE A 84 -13.51 -9.06 -23.91
CA ILE A 84 -14.60 -9.52 -23.04
C ILE A 84 -15.47 -8.37 -22.56
N GLY A 85 -16.70 -8.69 -22.17
CA GLY A 85 -17.52 -7.78 -21.37
C GLY A 85 -16.97 -7.70 -19.95
N ALA A 86 -16.64 -6.51 -19.47
CA ALA A 86 -16.14 -6.27 -18.11
C ALA A 86 -16.64 -4.94 -17.55
N PRO A 87 -16.73 -4.76 -16.22
CA PRO A 87 -16.93 -3.45 -15.61
C PRO A 87 -15.69 -2.57 -15.81
N ASP A 88 -15.88 -1.24 -15.68
CA ASP A 88 -14.75 -0.29 -15.68
C ASP A 88 -13.82 -0.59 -14.52
N GLY A 89 -12.52 -0.47 -14.75
CA GLY A 89 -11.51 -0.82 -13.76
C GLY A 89 -10.61 -1.96 -14.18
N SER A 90 -9.74 -2.38 -13.26
CA SER A 90 -8.85 -3.52 -13.49
C SER A 90 -9.01 -4.56 -12.39
N THR A 91 -8.93 -5.84 -12.77
CA THR A 91 -8.89 -6.96 -11.83
C THR A 91 -7.72 -7.87 -12.19
N PHE A 92 -6.81 -8.05 -11.24
CA PHE A 92 -5.72 -9.01 -11.31
C PHE A 92 -6.05 -10.25 -10.51
N PHE A 93 -5.88 -11.41 -11.11
CA PHE A 93 -5.89 -12.70 -10.43
C PHE A 93 -4.49 -13.29 -10.48
N VAL A 94 -3.90 -13.56 -9.33
CA VAL A 94 -2.60 -14.22 -9.21
C VAL A 94 -2.84 -15.59 -8.59
N ARG A 95 -2.61 -16.64 -9.36
CA ARG A 95 -2.80 -18.04 -8.95
C ARG A 95 -1.47 -18.77 -8.91
N GLN A 96 -1.37 -19.80 -8.10
CA GLN A 96 -0.23 -20.73 -8.03
C GLN A 96 1.13 -20.02 -7.87
N LEU A 97 1.18 -18.99 -7.02
CA LEU A 97 2.42 -18.24 -6.75
C LEU A 97 3.58 -19.20 -6.42
N PHE A 98 4.72 -19.00 -7.11
CA PHE A 98 5.93 -19.81 -7.02
C PHE A 98 5.78 -21.27 -7.51
N TYR A 99 4.83 -21.57 -8.42
CA TYR A 99 4.64 -22.91 -8.96
C TYR A 99 5.89 -23.44 -9.66
N ASN A 100 6.64 -22.60 -10.35
CA ASN A 100 7.86 -22.91 -11.09
C ASN A 100 9.16 -22.60 -10.30
N THR A 101 9.05 -22.17 -9.06
CA THR A 101 10.18 -21.82 -8.19
C THR A 101 10.05 -22.50 -6.82
N PRO A 102 10.22 -23.85 -6.75
CA PRO A 102 9.95 -24.60 -5.52
C PRO A 102 10.80 -24.18 -4.32
N ALA A 103 12.01 -23.69 -4.54
CA ALA A 103 12.85 -23.14 -3.48
C ALA A 103 12.19 -21.93 -2.81
N ARG A 104 11.65 -20.99 -3.59
CA ARG A 104 10.91 -19.83 -3.06
C ARG A 104 9.61 -20.24 -2.37
N ARG A 105 8.90 -21.22 -2.92
CA ARG A 105 7.65 -21.72 -2.35
C ARG A 105 7.84 -22.27 -0.93
N LYS A 106 8.99 -22.89 -0.62
CA LYS A 106 9.32 -23.40 0.71
C LYS A 106 9.47 -22.31 1.76
N PHE A 107 9.75 -21.06 1.38
CA PHE A 107 9.85 -19.93 2.31
C PHE A 107 8.51 -19.30 2.67
N LEU A 108 7.43 -19.62 1.94
CA LEU A 108 6.09 -19.18 2.33
C LEU A 108 5.73 -19.76 3.69
N LYS A 109 5.20 -18.90 4.53
CA LYS A 109 4.66 -19.28 5.84
C LYS A 109 3.28 -19.91 5.68
N SER A 110 2.61 -20.17 6.77
CA SER A 110 1.22 -20.62 6.74
C SER A 110 0.32 -19.57 6.09
N ASN A 111 -0.80 -19.97 5.47
CA ASN A 111 -1.77 -19.04 4.89
C ASN A 111 -2.28 -18.01 5.92
N HIS A 112 -2.36 -18.39 7.19
CA HIS A 112 -2.73 -17.47 8.27
C HIS A 112 -1.67 -16.40 8.46
N THR A 113 -0.39 -16.78 8.56
CA THR A 113 0.73 -15.84 8.75
C THR A 113 0.89 -14.89 7.57
N GLU A 114 0.84 -15.43 6.33
CA GLU A 114 0.89 -14.59 5.12
C GLU A 114 -0.31 -13.63 5.07
N GLY A 115 -1.50 -14.11 5.43
CA GLY A 115 -2.71 -13.28 5.51
C GLY A 115 -2.58 -12.15 6.54
N THR A 116 -1.86 -12.37 7.65
CA THR A 116 -1.58 -11.33 8.66
C THR A 116 -0.65 -10.26 8.10
N TYR A 117 0.41 -10.63 7.38
CA TYR A 117 1.29 -9.66 6.73
C TYR A 117 0.57 -8.81 5.67
N VAL A 118 -0.30 -9.45 4.86
CA VAL A 118 -1.12 -8.72 3.90
C VAL A 118 -2.09 -7.78 4.60
N PHE A 119 -2.70 -8.21 5.71
CA PHE A 119 -3.60 -7.37 6.51
C PHE A 119 -2.87 -6.14 7.07
N GLU A 120 -1.68 -6.31 7.64
CA GLU A 120 -0.84 -5.21 8.12
C GLU A 120 -0.50 -4.21 7.00
N LEU A 121 -0.16 -4.73 5.81
CA LEU A 121 0.05 -3.89 4.63
C LEU A 121 -1.21 -3.10 4.26
N MET A 122 -2.38 -3.74 4.27
CA MET A 122 -3.66 -3.09 3.96
C MET A 122 -4.02 -2.01 4.98
N GLN A 123 -3.70 -2.21 6.27
CA GLN A 123 -3.85 -1.19 7.30
C GLN A 123 -2.98 0.04 7.00
N HIS A 124 -1.69 -0.17 6.66
CA HIS A 124 -0.80 0.92 6.28
C HIS A 124 -1.30 1.67 5.03
N MET A 125 -1.78 0.94 4.01
CA MET A 125 -2.34 1.55 2.81
C MET A 125 -3.58 2.40 3.12
N ALA A 126 -4.49 1.89 3.95
CA ALA A 126 -5.69 2.61 4.34
C ALA A 126 -5.38 3.89 5.14
N LEU A 127 -4.46 3.81 6.11
CA LEU A 127 -4.01 4.96 6.89
C LEU A 127 -3.26 5.99 6.04
N SER A 128 -2.52 5.52 5.04
CA SER A 128 -1.75 6.38 4.13
C SER A 128 -2.63 7.12 3.12
N HIS A 129 -3.75 6.50 2.71
CA HIS A 129 -4.67 6.99 1.69
C HIS A 129 -6.12 6.99 2.18
N PRO A 130 -6.48 7.91 3.11
CA PRO A 130 -7.84 7.98 3.64
C PRO A 130 -8.92 8.25 2.59
N GLU A 131 -8.53 8.83 1.44
CA GLU A 131 -9.38 9.13 0.29
C GLU A 131 -9.73 7.90 -0.56
N ILE A 132 -9.08 6.76 -0.31
CA ILE A 132 -9.32 5.52 -1.05
C ILE A 132 -10.14 4.56 -0.17
N ALA A 133 -11.23 4.01 -0.73
CA ALA A 133 -11.96 2.94 -0.09
C ALA A 133 -11.22 1.60 -0.29
N PHE A 134 -10.83 0.98 0.80
CA PHE A 134 -10.19 -0.33 0.79
C PHE A 134 -11.13 -1.41 1.33
N ARG A 135 -11.10 -2.57 0.71
CA ARG A 135 -11.78 -3.76 1.20
C ARG A 135 -10.85 -4.95 1.14
N PHE A 136 -10.56 -5.55 2.28
CA PHE A 136 -9.71 -6.74 2.36
C PHE A 136 -10.49 -7.94 2.87
N ILE A 137 -10.51 -8.99 2.06
CA ILE A 137 -11.16 -10.26 2.36
C ILE A 137 -10.09 -11.35 2.44
N ASN A 138 -10.02 -12.06 3.54
CA ASN A 138 -9.13 -13.19 3.73
C ASN A 138 -9.95 -14.45 4.07
N GLN A 139 -9.78 -15.51 3.26
CA GLN A 139 -10.49 -16.78 3.41
C GLN A 139 -12.02 -16.60 3.51
N GLY A 140 -12.58 -15.74 2.66
CA GLY A 140 -14.01 -15.44 2.60
C GLY A 140 -14.54 -14.51 3.70
N GLN A 141 -13.70 -14.09 4.64
CA GLN A 141 -14.06 -13.16 5.70
C GLN A 141 -13.53 -11.76 5.42
N GLU A 142 -14.40 -10.76 5.51
CA GLU A 142 -13.99 -9.37 5.46
C GLU A 142 -13.21 -9.02 6.74
N LYS A 143 -11.97 -8.56 6.58
CA LYS A 143 -11.05 -8.20 7.67
C LYS A 143 -10.83 -6.69 7.78
N LEU A 144 -11.04 -5.96 6.69
CA LEU A 144 -10.94 -4.51 6.64
C LEU A 144 -11.92 -3.98 5.61
N ALA A 145 -12.62 -2.90 5.97
CA ALA A 145 -13.37 -2.07 5.04
C ALA A 145 -13.22 -0.61 5.44
N THR A 146 -12.83 0.26 4.49
CA THR A 146 -12.76 1.70 4.68
C THR A 146 -13.63 2.42 3.66
N SER A 147 -14.13 3.61 4.05
CA SER A 147 -15.11 4.34 3.25
C SER A 147 -14.51 5.20 2.14
N GLY A 148 -13.21 5.52 2.21
CA GLY A 148 -12.60 6.50 1.29
C GLY A 148 -13.10 7.94 1.52
N SER A 149 -13.47 8.29 2.75
CA SER A 149 -14.03 9.61 3.10
C SER A 149 -13.01 10.75 3.05
N GLY A 150 -11.72 10.46 2.95
CA GLY A 150 -10.63 11.42 3.12
C GLY A 150 -10.35 11.80 4.58
N ASN A 151 -11.09 11.25 5.53
CA ASN A 151 -10.94 11.53 6.95
C ASN A 151 -10.10 10.46 7.64
N LEU A 152 -8.88 10.80 8.05
CA LEU A 152 -7.97 9.86 8.71
C LEU A 152 -8.53 9.33 10.05
N ARG A 153 -9.32 10.11 10.79
CA ARG A 153 -9.96 9.64 12.04
C ARG A 153 -10.96 8.53 11.78
N ASP A 154 -11.72 8.61 10.68
CA ASP A 154 -12.65 7.55 10.26
C ASP A 154 -11.89 6.28 9.93
N VAL A 155 -10.76 6.40 9.24
CA VAL A 155 -9.89 5.24 8.93
C VAL A 155 -9.32 4.64 10.20
N ILE A 156 -8.84 5.45 11.16
CA ILE A 156 -8.38 4.97 12.47
C ILE A 156 -9.49 4.21 13.19
N TYR A 157 -10.73 4.70 13.14
CA TYR A 157 -11.88 3.99 13.70
C TYR A 157 -12.12 2.64 13.01
N GLN A 158 -12.09 2.61 11.68
CA GLN A 158 -12.34 1.40 10.87
C GLN A 158 -11.23 0.35 11.02
N VAL A 159 -9.98 0.79 11.18
CA VAL A 159 -8.82 -0.09 11.31
C VAL A 159 -8.62 -0.59 12.75
N PHE A 160 -8.72 0.30 13.73
CA PHE A 160 -8.33 0.02 15.13
C PHE A 160 -9.52 0.02 16.10
N GLY A 161 -10.69 0.44 15.66
CA GLY A 161 -11.91 0.45 16.46
C GLY A 161 -12.12 1.71 17.29
N ARG A 162 -13.28 1.76 17.93
CA ARG A 162 -13.80 2.93 18.67
C ARG A 162 -12.87 3.41 19.79
N GLN A 163 -12.28 2.47 20.53
CA GLN A 163 -11.46 2.82 21.69
C GLN A 163 -10.24 3.65 21.29
N ILE A 164 -9.57 3.27 20.19
CA ILE A 164 -8.41 4.00 19.69
C ILE A 164 -8.84 5.34 19.10
N ALA A 165 -9.83 5.35 18.23
CA ALA A 165 -10.31 6.58 17.59
C ALA A 165 -10.84 7.64 18.57
N ALA A 166 -11.34 7.23 19.74
CA ALA A 166 -11.80 8.14 20.79
C ALA A 166 -10.66 8.74 21.63
N ASN A 167 -9.48 8.15 21.60
CA ASN A 167 -8.33 8.54 22.43
C ASN A 167 -7.16 9.07 21.60
N VAL A 168 -7.41 9.57 20.40
CA VAL A 168 -6.41 10.25 19.56
C VAL A 168 -6.63 11.76 19.57
N LEU A 169 -5.52 12.48 19.54
CA LEU A 169 -5.43 13.94 19.47
C LEU A 169 -4.94 14.35 18.09
N ASP A 170 -5.52 15.40 17.54
CA ASP A 170 -5.14 15.96 16.25
C ASP A 170 -3.77 16.64 16.34
N VAL A 171 -2.95 16.45 15.33
CA VAL A 171 -1.64 17.11 15.18
C VAL A 171 -1.58 17.80 13.83
N ALA A 172 -1.33 19.11 13.88
CA ALA A 172 -1.08 19.94 12.71
C ALA A 172 0.11 20.87 13.01
N LEU A 173 1.19 20.72 12.28
CA LEU A 173 2.39 21.54 12.37
C LEU A 173 2.84 21.91 10.97
N ASP A 174 3.13 23.19 10.75
CA ASP A 174 3.75 23.73 9.54
C ASP A 174 5.07 24.40 9.89
N SER A 175 6.08 24.13 9.10
CA SER A 175 7.39 24.76 9.09
C SER A 175 7.78 25.06 7.65
N ASP A 176 8.82 25.86 7.46
CA ASP A 176 9.31 26.21 6.10
C ASP A 176 9.79 24.98 5.32
N ASP A 177 10.34 23.97 6.03
CA ASP A 177 10.95 22.79 5.42
C ASP A 177 10.03 21.56 5.39
N PHE A 178 9.03 21.49 6.28
CA PHE A 178 8.16 20.31 6.39
C PHE A 178 6.80 20.63 7.02
N SER A 179 5.83 19.76 6.76
CA SER A 179 4.55 19.77 7.49
C SER A 179 4.26 18.40 8.09
N ILE A 180 3.58 18.40 9.24
CA ILE A 180 3.10 17.18 9.91
C ILE A 180 1.59 17.30 10.07
N ARG A 181 0.87 16.26 9.69
CA ARG A 181 -0.58 16.12 9.86
C ARG A 181 -0.91 14.74 10.37
N GLY A 182 -1.92 14.61 11.19
CA GLY A 182 -2.44 13.32 11.60
C GLY A 182 -2.82 13.28 13.07
N PHE A 183 -2.59 12.16 13.72
CA PHE A 183 -3.05 11.90 15.08
C PHE A 183 -1.96 11.27 15.93
N ILE A 184 -1.94 11.64 17.22
CA ILE A 184 -1.17 10.97 18.27
C ILE A 184 -2.13 10.45 19.34
N GLY A 185 -1.76 9.39 20.06
CA GLY A 185 -2.58 8.79 21.10
C GLY A 185 -2.42 9.48 22.45
N THR A 186 -3.48 9.50 23.25
CA THR A 186 -3.33 9.79 24.69
C THR A 186 -2.53 8.66 25.37
N SER A 187 -2.07 8.87 26.61
CA SER A 187 -1.38 7.84 27.41
C SER A 187 -2.19 6.55 27.59
N ALA A 188 -3.53 6.63 27.48
CA ALA A 188 -4.41 5.46 27.53
C ALA A 188 -4.19 4.46 26.38
N LEU A 189 -3.56 4.88 25.29
CA LEU A 189 -3.24 4.04 24.12
C LEU A 189 -1.83 3.46 24.14
N ALA A 190 -1.06 3.66 25.22
CA ALA A 190 0.30 3.17 25.33
C ALA A 190 0.40 1.64 25.15
N ARG A 191 1.45 1.17 24.49
CA ARG A 191 1.74 -0.24 24.19
C ARG A 191 3.15 -0.63 24.66
N GLY A 192 3.37 -1.92 24.86
CA GLY A 192 4.70 -2.47 25.19
C GLY A 192 5.66 -2.58 24.00
N ASN A 193 5.25 -2.13 22.82
CA ASN A 193 6.08 -2.12 21.61
C ASN A 193 5.64 -1.02 20.64
N ARG A 194 6.46 -0.78 19.60
CA ARG A 194 6.25 0.27 18.58
C ARG A 194 5.30 -0.10 17.44
N SER A 195 4.50 -1.15 17.57
CA SER A 195 3.62 -1.62 16.49
C SER A 195 2.49 -0.64 16.11
N PHE A 196 2.25 0.37 16.95
CA PHE A 196 1.24 1.40 16.76
C PHE A 196 1.83 2.78 16.39
N GLU A 197 3.11 2.83 16.06
CA GLU A 197 3.75 4.02 15.50
C GLU A 197 3.72 3.95 13.98
N HIS A 198 2.82 4.71 13.37
CA HIS A 198 2.64 4.74 11.92
C HIS A 198 3.07 6.10 11.38
N PHE A 199 4.20 6.10 10.65
CA PHE A 199 4.72 7.29 9.96
C PHE A 199 4.58 7.11 8.47
N PHE A 200 4.15 8.19 7.79
CA PHE A 200 3.97 8.21 6.34
C PHE A 200 4.72 9.40 5.74
N ILE A 201 5.50 9.18 4.69
CA ILE A 201 6.19 10.21 3.94
C ILE A 201 5.82 10.05 2.47
N GLY A 202 5.20 11.09 1.88
CA GLY A 202 4.75 11.03 0.49
C GLY A 202 3.82 9.84 0.20
N GLY A 203 2.90 9.53 1.12
CA GLY A 203 1.98 8.40 1.00
C GLY A 203 2.61 7.02 1.25
N ARG A 204 3.88 6.94 1.69
CA ARG A 204 4.58 5.68 1.97
C ARG A 204 4.76 5.46 3.46
N TYR A 205 4.42 4.28 3.94
CA TYR A 205 4.75 3.86 5.29
C TYR A 205 6.27 3.77 5.49
N VAL A 206 6.78 4.37 6.56
CA VAL A 206 8.20 4.44 6.86
C VAL A 206 8.47 3.95 8.28
N LYS A 207 9.46 3.08 8.44
CA LYS A 207 10.04 2.74 9.76
C LYS A 207 11.31 3.57 9.95
N SER A 208 11.31 4.48 10.93
CA SER A 208 12.44 5.35 11.22
C SER A 208 12.70 5.42 12.71
N ALA A 209 13.89 4.98 13.12
CA ALA A 209 14.32 5.08 14.51
C ALA A 209 14.39 6.54 15.00
N LEU A 210 14.70 7.48 14.09
CA LEU A 210 14.73 8.91 14.40
C LEU A 210 13.33 9.42 14.73
N LEU A 211 12.34 9.13 13.87
CA LEU A 211 10.94 9.55 14.08
C LEU A 211 10.36 8.92 15.35
N SER A 212 10.58 7.61 15.55
CA SER A 212 10.14 6.94 16.78
C SER A 212 10.73 7.58 18.02
N ARG A 213 12.04 7.84 18.04
CA ARG A 213 12.70 8.47 19.18
C ARG A 213 12.18 9.89 19.43
N SER A 214 12.04 10.70 18.39
CA SER A 214 11.50 12.06 18.52
C SER A 214 10.07 12.08 19.06
N LEU A 215 9.22 11.12 18.62
CA LEU A 215 7.88 10.95 19.16
C LEU A 215 7.93 10.54 20.64
N GLU A 216 8.74 9.54 21.01
CA GLU A 216 8.90 9.04 22.37
C GLU A 216 9.44 10.12 23.31
N ASP A 217 10.41 10.93 22.85
CA ASP A 217 10.96 12.06 23.61
C ASP A 217 9.85 13.11 23.91
N GLY A 218 8.93 13.34 22.96
CA GLY A 218 7.77 14.21 23.18
C GLY A 218 6.77 13.68 24.21
N TYR A 219 6.77 12.37 24.45
CA TYR A 219 5.95 11.74 25.50
C TYR A 219 6.66 11.59 26.84
N HIS A 220 7.88 12.14 26.97
CA HIS A 220 8.61 12.06 28.23
C HIS A 220 7.78 12.68 29.38
N GLY A 221 7.59 11.91 30.45
CA GLY A 221 6.75 12.30 31.58
C GLY A 221 5.26 11.96 31.45
N PHE A 222 4.79 11.55 30.28
CA PHE A 222 3.41 11.11 30.05
C PHE A 222 3.25 9.59 29.96
N LEU A 223 4.32 8.88 29.58
CA LEU A 223 4.34 7.43 29.49
C LEU A 223 5.34 6.84 30.47
N MET A 224 5.06 5.61 30.91
CA MET A 224 6.01 4.84 31.72
C MET A 224 7.18 4.35 30.86
N GLN A 225 8.27 3.99 31.51
CA GLN A 225 9.41 3.38 30.85
C GLN A 225 9.00 2.11 30.08
N HIS A 226 9.50 1.94 28.86
CA HIS A 226 9.13 0.84 27.94
C HIS A 226 7.68 0.83 27.47
N GLN A 227 7.00 1.96 27.55
CA GLN A 227 5.73 2.17 26.88
C GLN A 227 5.90 3.09 25.67
N TYR A 228 5.19 2.76 24.61
CA TYR A 228 5.27 3.39 23.29
C TYR A 228 3.92 3.99 22.92
N PRO A 229 3.89 5.19 22.35
CA PRO A 229 2.64 5.86 22.00
C PRO A 229 2.02 5.26 20.72
N PHE A 230 0.75 5.59 20.51
CA PHE A 230 0.10 5.47 19.21
C PHE A 230 0.40 6.71 18.39
N CYS A 231 0.69 6.56 17.11
CA CYS A 231 0.59 7.66 16.15
C CYS A 231 0.16 7.18 14.76
N ALA A 232 -0.46 8.08 14.01
CA ALA A 232 -0.67 8.00 12.57
C ALA A 232 -0.35 9.39 12.01
N LEU A 233 0.90 9.58 11.57
CA LEU A 233 1.45 10.88 11.19
C LEU A 233 1.92 10.89 9.75
N HIS A 234 1.43 11.85 8.98
CA HIS A 234 1.84 12.15 7.63
C HIS A 234 2.83 13.32 7.67
N LEU A 235 4.03 13.06 7.14
CA LEU A 235 5.09 14.04 7.02
C LEU A 235 5.28 14.38 5.54
N ASN A 236 5.22 15.67 5.22
CA ASN A 236 5.52 16.18 3.90
C ASN A 236 6.72 17.12 4.00
N PHE A 237 7.68 16.96 3.11
CA PHE A 237 8.91 17.75 3.08
C PHE A 237 8.94 18.60 1.82
N ALA A 238 9.63 19.73 1.88
CA ALA A 238 9.90 20.54 0.71
C ALA A 238 10.66 19.72 -0.36
N PRO A 239 10.44 19.99 -1.66
CA PRO A 239 11.13 19.29 -2.74
C PRO A 239 12.65 19.29 -2.56
N GLY A 240 13.29 18.12 -2.61
CA GLY A 240 14.74 17.96 -2.41
C GLY A 240 15.18 17.81 -0.95
N GLY A 241 14.27 17.92 0.03
CA GLY A 241 14.61 17.80 1.45
C GLY A 241 14.87 16.36 1.93
N ILE A 242 14.35 15.36 1.22
CA ILE A 242 14.51 13.93 1.56
C ILE A 242 14.54 13.08 0.29
N ASP A 243 15.45 12.12 0.25
CA ASP A 243 15.38 11.00 -0.69
C ASP A 243 14.50 9.88 -0.09
N VAL A 244 13.26 9.80 -0.58
CA VAL A 244 12.29 8.77 -0.17
C VAL A 244 12.54 7.43 -0.85
N ASN A 245 13.51 7.34 -1.75
CA ASN A 245 13.71 6.21 -2.65
C ASN A 245 14.77 5.21 -2.15
N VAL A 246 14.90 4.99 -0.85
CA VAL A 246 16.06 4.26 -0.32
C VAL A 246 15.89 2.73 -0.33
N HIS A 247 14.75 2.15 -0.02
CA HIS A 247 14.53 0.68 -0.08
C HIS A 247 13.05 0.33 0.12
N PRO A 248 12.49 -0.65 -0.62
CA PRO A 248 11.08 -1.02 -0.50
C PRO A 248 10.67 -1.60 0.85
N THR A 249 11.61 -1.94 1.72
CA THR A 249 11.36 -2.55 3.05
C THR A 249 12.06 -1.85 4.21
N LYS A 250 12.64 -0.67 3.98
CA LYS A 250 13.29 0.12 5.04
C LYS A 250 12.53 1.38 5.29
#